data_cef1b58e6051dc5e4de09d21202443e0
#
_entry.id   cef1b58e6051dc5e4de09d21202443e0
#
_cell.length_a   1.000
_cell.length_b   1.000
_cell.length_c   1.000
_cell.angle_alpha   90.00
_cell.angle_beta   90.00
_cell.angle_gamma   90.00
#
_symmetry.space_group_name_H-M   'P 1'
#
loop_
_entity.id
_entity.type
_entity.pdbx_description
1 polymer ?
#
loop_
_entity_poly.entity_id
_entity_poly.type
_entity_poly.pdbx_seq_one_letter_code
_entity_poly.pdbx_strand_id
1 'polypeptide(L)'
;MRSASVSAAPREMTNTFLLNPDDDIVIIDPAGEFGLLAEAFGGGNTLFGPESGTYLNPLDLADVSGQTRPKQLALKIEAVLALCAASMAEGNEGLTDTERSVISRCVEAAYLECDAEGRTPQLQDFYDALRRQPESEARVVALRFERYVTGALSMFNHQSNISFDRRITCIGLRELPDNMRAFGVIAALEAVRNRMFYNHERGGTTWLYVDEV
;
A
#
# COMPACT_ATOMS: atom_id res chain seq x y z
N MET A 1 11.79 -2.66 37.01
CA MET A 1 11.29 -1.33 36.60
C MET A 1 11.45 -1.25 35.07
N ARG A 2 10.37 -1.41 34.32
CA ARG A 2 10.38 -1.16 32.87
C ARG A 2 10.21 0.34 32.71
N SER A 3 11.22 1.00 32.15
CA SER A 3 11.10 2.38 31.68
C SER A 3 10.12 2.36 30.50
N ALA A 4 8.90 2.82 30.73
CA ALA A 4 8.00 3.14 29.66
C ALA A 4 8.53 4.43 29.02
N SER A 5 9.28 4.30 27.93
CA SER A 5 9.46 5.41 27.01
C SER A 5 8.09 5.67 26.40
N VAL A 6 7.39 6.68 26.93
CA VAL A 6 6.16 7.17 26.26
C VAL A 6 6.62 7.61 24.87
N SER A 7 6.19 6.90 23.83
CA SER A 7 6.46 7.29 22.46
C SER A 7 6.07 8.76 22.26
N ALA A 8 6.94 9.55 21.66
CA ALA A 8 6.65 10.95 21.37
C ALA A 8 5.54 11.09 20.30
N ALA A 9 5.32 10.05 19.51
CA ALA A 9 4.39 10.03 18.39
C ALA A 9 2.94 10.41 18.79
N PRO A 10 2.29 9.86 19.84
CA PRO A 10 0.94 10.28 20.20
C PRO A 10 0.82 11.77 20.53
N ARG A 11 1.85 12.34 21.17
CA ARG A 11 1.88 13.77 21.51
C ARG A 11 2.03 14.63 20.26
N GLU A 12 2.89 14.24 19.34
CA GLU A 12 3.09 14.95 18.09
C GLU A 12 1.85 14.89 17.20
N MET A 13 1.21 13.72 17.07
CA MET A 13 -0.06 13.57 16.36
C MET A 13 -1.15 14.46 16.94
N THR A 14 -1.27 14.49 18.27
CA THR A 14 -2.25 15.35 18.97
C THR A 14 -1.99 16.82 18.66
N ASN A 15 -0.73 17.26 18.71
CA ASN A 15 -0.36 18.64 18.39
C ASN A 15 -0.66 18.95 16.91
N THR A 16 -0.31 18.06 15.99
CA THR A 16 -0.61 18.22 14.55
C THR A 16 -2.10 18.33 14.31
N PHE A 17 -2.90 17.47 14.96
CA PHE A 17 -4.35 17.50 14.85
C PHE A 17 -4.95 18.82 15.32
N LEU A 18 -4.46 19.35 16.44
CA LEU A 18 -5.00 20.57 17.04
C LEU A 18 -4.56 21.84 16.32
N LEU A 19 -3.31 21.87 15.83
CA LEU A 19 -2.71 23.07 15.24
C LEU A 19 -2.95 23.22 13.73
N ASN A 20 -3.27 22.13 13.04
CA ASN A 20 -3.45 22.11 11.58
C ASN A 20 -4.84 21.55 11.24
N PRO A 21 -5.93 22.32 11.42
CA PRO A 21 -7.29 21.81 11.29
C PRO A 21 -7.69 21.35 9.89
N ASP A 22 -7.00 21.83 8.86
CA ASP A 22 -7.29 21.57 7.46
C ASP A 22 -6.43 20.43 6.88
N ASP A 23 -5.47 19.92 7.65
CA ASP A 23 -4.57 18.85 7.21
C ASP A 23 -5.11 17.46 7.56
N ASP A 24 -4.84 16.49 6.71
CA ASP A 24 -5.10 15.07 6.99
C ASP A 24 -3.95 14.44 7.77
N ILE A 25 -4.28 13.48 8.61
CA ILE A 25 -3.33 12.64 9.33
C ILE A 25 -3.60 11.18 8.95
N VAL A 26 -2.59 10.50 8.43
CA VAL A 26 -2.65 9.06 8.18
C VAL A 26 -1.61 8.35 9.04
N ILE A 27 -2.03 7.30 9.69
CA ILE A 27 -1.20 6.47 10.56
C ILE A 27 -1.13 5.07 9.95
N ILE A 28 0.06 4.58 9.68
CA ILE A 28 0.29 3.16 9.38
C ILE A 28 0.75 2.52 10.69
N ASP A 29 -0.06 1.59 11.20
CA ASP A 29 0.04 1.04 12.55
C ASP A 29 0.23 -0.50 12.51
N PRO A 30 1.46 -0.97 12.34
CA PRO A 30 1.75 -2.41 12.31
C PRO A 30 1.51 -3.10 13.65
N ALA A 31 1.69 -2.39 14.77
CA ALA A 31 1.55 -2.93 16.12
C ALA A 31 0.11 -2.88 16.65
N GLY A 32 -0.75 -2.00 16.11
CA GLY A 32 -2.14 -1.83 16.52
C GLY A 32 -2.30 -0.99 17.79
N GLU A 33 -1.45 0.02 17.97
CA GLU A 33 -1.42 0.86 19.18
C GLU A 33 -2.19 2.18 19.01
N PHE A 34 -2.40 2.65 17.78
CA PHE A 34 -2.93 3.97 17.47
C PHE A 34 -4.41 4.01 17.09
N GLY A 35 -5.03 2.86 16.82
CA GLY A 35 -6.43 2.79 16.40
C GLY A 35 -7.39 3.51 17.35
N LEU A 36 -7.27 3.27 18.67
CA LEU A 36 -8.11 3.93 19.68
C LEU A 36 -7.85 5.44 19.77
N LEU A 37 -6.61 5.88 19.53
CA LEU A 37 -6.28 7.31 19.48
C LEU A 37 -6.96 7.97 18.28
N ALA A 38 -6.92 7.35 17.11
CA ALA A 38 -7.60 7.85 15.92
C ALA A 38 -9.11 7.99 16.16
N GLU A 39 -9.74 6.97 16.75
CA GLU A 39 -11.17 6.99 17.09
C GLU A 39 -11.53 8.09 18.10
N ALA A 40 -10.69 8.30 19.12
CA ALA A 40 -10.89 9.37 20.12
C ALA A 40 -10.91 10.77 19.51
N PHE A 41 -10.24 10.97 18.38
CA PHE A 41 -10.28 12.20 17.58
C PHE A 41 -11.35 12.19 16.48
N GLY A 42 -12.29 11.25 16.50
CA GLY A 42 -13.33 11.12 15.48
C GLY A 42 -12.82 10.63 14.11
N GLY A 43 -11.63 10.06 14.10
CA GLY A 43 -11.01 9.47 12.92
C GLY A 43 -11.55 8.11 12.54
N GLY A 44 -11.02 7.55 11.47
CA GLY A 44 -11.23 6.18 11.01
C GLY A 44 -10.13 5.25 11.54
N ASN A 45 -10.52 4.06 12.00
CA ASN A 45 -9.61 2.98 12.34
C ASN A 45 -9.95 1.78 11.46
N THR A 46 -9.09 1.51 10.50
CA THR A 46 -9.31 0.45 9.49
C THR A 46 -8.33 -0.67 9.77
N LEU A 47 -8.84 -1.83 10.16
CA LEU A 47 -8.03 -3.03 10.38
C LEU A 47 -7.87 -3.80 9.08
N PHE A 48 -6.65 -4.20 8.80
CA PHE A 48 -6.26 -5.02 7.66
C PHE A 48 -5.93 -6.43 8.13
N GLY A 49 -6.66 -7.41 7.61
CA GLY A 49 -6.45 -8.81 7.94
C GLY A 49 -7.31 -9.73 7.08
N PRO A 50 -7.04 -11.04 7.09
CA PRO A 50 -7.72 -12.01 6.23
C PRO A 50 -9.26 -12.02 6.35
N GLU A 51 -9.79 -11.68 7.53
CA GLU A 51 -11.24 -11.70 7.82
C GLU A 51 -11.84 -10.30 8.01
N SER A 52 -11.06 -9.24 7.77
CA SER A 52 -11.49 -7.86 8.04
C SER A 52 -12.55 -7.34 7.07
N GLY A 53 -12.66 -7.93 5.88
CA GLY A 53 -13.47 -7.38 4.79
C GLY A 53 -12.92 -6.08 4.22
N THR A 54 -11.73 -5.67 4.62
CA THR A 54 -11.03 -4.50 4.12
C THR A 54 -10.09 -4.92 2.99
N TYR A 55 -10.16 -4.19 1.89
CA TYR A 55 -9.39 -4.45 0.67
C TYR A 55 -8.56 -3.24 0.30
N LEU A 56 -7.35 -3.50 -0.14
CA LEU A 56 -6.41 -2.48 -0.60
C LEU A 56 -5.72 -2.96 -1.87
N ASN A 57 -6.01 -2.29 -2.97
CA ASN A 57 -5.35 -2.55 -4.24
C ASN A 57 -4.08 -1.70 -4.36
N PRO A 58 -2.89 -2.30 -4.30
CA PRO A 58 -1.66 -1.52 -4.44
C PRO A 58 -1.44 -0.98 -5.86
N LEU A 59 -2.26 -1.43 -6.83
CA LEU A 59 -2.25 -0.95 -8.20
C LEU A 59 -3.19 0.23 -8.45
N ASP A 60 -3.94 0.70 -7.45
CA ASP A 60 -4.75 1.91 -7.61
C ASP A 60 -3.87 3.11 -7.94
N LEU A 61 -4.32 3.92 -8.91
CA LEU A 61 -3.69 5.18 -9.26
C LEU A 61 -4.42 6.35 -8.63
N ALA A 62 -3.68 7.38 -8.25
CA ALA A 62 -4.29 8.65 -7.90
C ALA A 62 -4.88 9.29 -9.16
N ASP A 63 -6.12 9.75 -9.06
CA ASP A 63 -6.69 10.67 -10.05
C ASP A 63 -6.14 12.08 -9.77
N VAL A 64 -5.05 12.42 -10.45
CA VAL A 64 -4.30 13.66 -10.22
C VAL A 64 -4.19 14.42 -11.52
N SER A 65 -4.78 15.62 -11.56
CA SER A 65 -4.87 16.47 -12.76
C SER A 65 -3.53 17.07 -13.21
N GLY A 66 -2.44 16.84 -12.57
CA GLY A 66 -1.11 17.37 -12.94
C GLY A 66 -0.07 16.33 -13.34
N GLN A 67 -0.40 15.05 -13.28
CA GLN A 67 0.54 13.98 -13.60
C GLN A 67 0.22 13.32 -14.94
N THR A 68 1.22 13.22 -15.79
CA THR A 68 1.09 12.45 -17.04
C THR A 68 1.02 10.95 -16.74
N ARG A 69 0.26 10.21 -17.55
CA ARG A 69 0.14 8.74 -17.43
C ARG A 69 1.50 8.02 -17.36
N PRO A 70 2.50 8.35 -18.19
CA PRO A 70 3.83 7.73 -18.09
C PRO A 70 4.51 7.95 -16.74
N LYS A 71 4.35 9.13 -16.13
CA LYS A 71 4.93 9.42 -14.81
C LYS A 71 4.24 8.60 -13.70
N GLN A 72 2.91 8.53 -13.73
CA GLN A 72 2.15 7.70 -12.80
C GLN A 72 2.56 6.23 -12.91
N LEU A 73 2.70 5.72 -14.14
CA LEU A 73 3.10 4.35 -14.41
C LEU A 73 4.51 4.06 -13.91
N ALA A 74 5.47 4.96 -14.14
CA ALA A 74 6.84 4.81 -13.64
C ALA A 74 6.88 4.69 -12.10
N LEU A 75 6.13 5.55 -11.39
CA LEU A 75 6.01 5.47 -9.93
C LEU A 75 5.36 4.16 -9.48
N LYS A 76 4.39 3.66 -10.23
CA LYS A 76 3.70 2.42 -9.90
C LYS A 76 4.58 1.19 -10.14
N ILE A 77 5.41 1.20 -11.18
CA ILE A 77 6.42 0.17 -11.42
C ILE A 77 7.36 0.06 -10.21
N GLU A 78 7.88 1.17 -9.71
CA GLU A 78 8.73 1.18 -8.52
C GLU A 78 8.02 0.61 -7.28
N ALA A 79 6.76 0.93 -7.08
CA ALA A 79 5.95 0.38 -6.00
C ALA A 79 5.78 -1.15 -6.13
N VAL A 80 5.46 -1.65 -7.32
CA VAL A 80 5.32 -3.09 -7.56
C VAL A 80 6.66 -3.81 -7.42
N LEU A 81 7.77 -3.21 -7.85
CA LEU A 81 9.11 -3.74 -7.59
C LEU A 81 9.38 -3.88 -6.09
N ALA A 82 8.99 -2.88 -5.28
CA ALA A 82 9.12 -2.96 -3.82
C ALA A 82 8.23 -4.05 -3.22
N LEU A 83 6.99 -4.22 -3.68
CA LEU A 83 6.09 -5.30 -3.27
C LEU A 83 6.67 -6.68 -3.61
N CYS A 84 7.19 -6.84 -4.82
CA CYS A 84 7.84 -8.08 -5.24
C CYS A 84 9.08 -8.38 -4.39
N ALA A 85 9.92 -7.37 -4.10
CA ALA A 85 11.08 -7.51 -3.23
C ALA A 85 10.67 -7.93 -1.81
N ALA A 86 9.64 -7.30 -1.24
CA ALA A 86 9.10 -7.66 0.08
C ALA A 86 8.55 -9.10 0.12
N SER A 87 7.91 -9.56 -0.97
CA SER A 87 7.43 -10.94 -1.09
C SER A 87 8.55 -11.97 -1.17
N MET A 88 9.77 -11.54 -1.50
CA MET A 88 10.96 -12.37 -1.69
C MET A 88 11.96 -12.29 -0.52
N ALA A 89 11.71 -11.45 0.49
CA ALA A 89 12.68 -11.12 1.54
C ALA A 89 13.17 -12.31 2.38
N GLU A 90 12.51 -13.44 2.35
CA GLU A 90 12.96 -14.67 3.06
C GLU A 90 14.30 -15.25 2.52
N GLY A 91 14.79 -14.78 1.36
CA GLY A 91 15.99 -15.29 0.68
C GLY A 91 17.23 -14.42 0.76
N ASN A 92 17.22 -13.26 1.41
CA ASN A 92 18.35 -12.31 1.53
C ASN A 92 18.92 -11.82 0.18
N GLU A 93 18.35 -12.19 -0.95
CA GLU A 93 18.71 -11.75 -2.30
C GLU A 93 17.60 -10.82 -2.82
N GLY A 94 17.98 -9.58 -3.15
CA GLY A 94 17.07 -8.64 -3.81
C GLY A 94 16.70 -9.11 -5.22
N LEU A 95 15.77 -8.40 -5.87
CA LEU A 95 15.42 -8.66 -7.27
C LEU A 95 16.64 -8.48 -8.18
N THR A 96 16.87 -9.44 -9.04
CA THR A 96 17.84 -9.35 -10.13
C THR A 96 17.39 -8.35 -11.19
N ASP A 97 18.31 -7.88 -12.03
CA ASP A 97 17.98 -6.95 -13.12
C ASP A 97 17.01 -7.57 -14.14
N THR A 98 17.10 -8.88 -14.38
CA THR A 98 16.17 -9.62 -15.24
C THR A 98 14.77 -9.66 -14.65
N GLU A 99 14.64 -9.98 -13.34
CA GLU A 99 13.35 -9.96 -12.64
C GLU A 99 12.75 -8.56 -12.66
N ARG A 100 13.54 -7.50 -12.39
CA ARG A 100 13.08 -6.11 -12.48
C ARG A 100 12.53 -5.77 -13.85
N SER A 101 13.22 -6.17 -14.91
CA SER A 101 12.81 -5.92 -16.29
C SER A 101 11.50 -6.64 -16.64
N VAL A 102 11.35 -7.90 -16.21
CA VAL A 102 10.13 -8.69 -16.40
C VAL A 102 8.96 -8.09 -15.63
N ILE A 103 9.17 -7.74 -14.35
CA ILE A 103 8.14 -7.12 -13.51
C ILE A 103 7.65 -5.81 -14.16
N SER A 104 8.58 -4.92 -14.55
CA SER A 104 8.24 -3.63 -15.15
C SER A 104 7.38 -3.80 -16.40
N ARG A 105 7.78 -4.68 -17.31
CA ARG A 105 7.01 -5.00 -18.53
C ARG A 105 5.62 -5.57 -18.22
N CYS A 106 5.50 -6.42 -17.20
CA CYS A 106 4.22 -7.02 -16.82
C CYS A 106 3.28 -6.00 -16.16
N VAL A 107 3.81 -5.05 -15.39
CA VAL A 107 3.02 -3.94 -14.85
C VAL A 107 2.49 -3.07 -16.00
N GLU A 108 3.34 -2.68 -16.95
CA GLU A 108 2.92 -1.90 -18.12
C GLU A 108 1.82 -2.62 -18.91
N ALA A 109 1.99 -3.92 -19.15
CA ALA A 109 1.00 -4.72 -19.87
C ALA A 109 -0.34 -4.77 -19.14
N ALA A 110 -0.33 -4.99 -17.82
CA ALA A 110 -1.55 -5.02 -17.00
C ALA A 110 -2.32 -3.69 -17.08
N TYR A 111 -1.61 -2.55 -16.99
CA TYR A 111 -2.26 -1.25 -17.13
C TYR A 111 -2.79 -1.00 -18.54
N LEU A 112 -2.04 -1.37 -19.57
CA LEU A 112 -2.46 -1.18 -20.97
C LEU A 112 -3.74 -1.99 -21.27
N GLU A 113 -3.80 -3.24 -20.84
CA GLU A 113 -4.96 -4.11 -21.02
C GLU A 113 -6.17 -3.58 -20.26
N CYS A 114 -6.02 -3.22 -18.98
CA CYS A 114 -7.10 -2.74 -18.15
C CYS A 114 -7.59 -1.34 -18.55
N ASP A 115 -6.71 -0.46 -19.01
CA ASP A 115 -7.08 0.85 -19.53
C ASP A 115 -7.99 0.72 -20.77
N ALA A 116 -7.73 -0.26 -21.64
CA ALA A 116 -8.60 -0.56 -22.79
C ALA A 116 -9.99 -1.05 -22.38
N GLU A 117 -10.11 -1.63 -21.18
CA GLU A 117 -11.37 -2.10 -20.57
C GLU A 117 -12.03 -1.03 -19.69
N GLY A 118 -11.38 0.12 -19.46
CA GLY A 118 -11.89 1.21 -18.61
C GLY A 118 -11.88 0.87 -17.11
N ARG A 119 -10.97 0.02 -16.67
CA ARG A 119 -10.84 -0.39 -15.25
C ARG A 119 -9.40 -0.27 -14.73
N THR A 120 -9.27 -0.20 -13.42
CA THR A 120 -7.99 -0.27 -12.73
C THR A 120 -7.53 -1.73 -12.64
N PRO A 121 -6.25 -2.04 -12.92
CA PRO A 121 -5.72 -3.39 -12.75
C PRO A 121 -5.72 -3.82 -11.28
N GLN A 122 -5.88 -5.11 -11.06
CA GLN A 122 -5.71 -5.78 -9.78
C GLN A 122 -4.45 -6.66 -9.80
N LEU A 123 -4.04 -7.19 -8.67
CA LEU A 123 -2.87 -8.10 -8.61
C LEU A 123 -3.03 -9.32 -9.52
N GLN A 124 -4.26 -9.76 -9.77
CA GLN A 124 -4.56 -10.83 -10.73
C GLN A 124 -4.08 -10.49 -12.14
N ASP A 125 -4.32 -9.27 -12.61
CA ASP A 125 -3.93 -8.84 -13.96
C ASP A 125 -2.41 -8.85 -14.12
N PHE A 126 -1.69 -8.38 -13.10
CA PHE A 126 -0.23 -8.45 -13.05
C PHE A 126 0.28 -9.90 -12.99
N TYR A 127 -0.32 -10.74 -12.16
CA TYR A 127 0.01 -12.17 -12.05
C TYR A 127 -0.20 -12.89 -13.38
N ASP A 128 -1.30 -12.66 -14.06
CA ASP A 128 -1.59 -13.25 -15.37
C ASP A 128 -0.62 -12.75 -16.44
N ALA A 129 -0.22 -11.48 -16.39
CA ALA A 129 0.83 -10.95 -17.25
C ALA A 129 2.18 -11.67 -17.03
N LEU A 130 2.57 -11.93 -15.77
CA LEU A 130 3.76 -12.72 -15.45
C LEU A 130 3.68 -14.14 -16.00
N ARG A 131 2.54 -14.80 -15.84
CA ARG A 131 2.35 -16.19 -16.32
C ARG A 131 2.41 -16.34 -17.84
N ARG A 132 2.15 -15.27 -18.57
CA ARG A 132 2.24 -15.26 -20.05
C ARG A 132 3.65 -15.05 -20.58
N GLN A 133 4.61 -14.68 -19.69
CA GLN A 133 6.00 -14.49 -20.10
C GLN A 133 6.74 -15.81 -20.30
N PRO A 134 7.62 -15.92 -21.31
CA PRO A 134 8.38 -17.14 -21.56
C PRO A 134 9.58 -17.34 -20.61
N GLU A 135 10.04 -16.29 -19.95
CA GLU A 135 11.23 -16.31 -19.09
C GLU A 135 11.00 -17.11 -17.81
N SER A 136 12.01 -17.87 -17.40
CA SER A 136 11.99 -18.63 -16.13
C SER A 136 11.84 -17.74 -14.91
N GLU A 137 12.43 -16.55 -14.95
CA GLU A 137 12.37 -15.53 -13.89
C GLU A 137 10.94 -15.05 -13.67
N ALA A 138 10.16 -14.85 -14.72
CA ALA A 138 8.75 -14.51 -14.62
C ALA A 138 7.96 -15.57 -13.87
N ARG A 139 8.26 -16.84 -14.13
CA ARG A 139 7.63 -17.97 -13.42
C ARG A 139 7.98 -17.99 -11.94
N VAL A 140 9.24 -17.69 -11.59
CA VAL A 140 9.69 -17.62 -10.19
C VAL A 140 8.95 -16.49 -9.47
N VAL A 141 8.89 -15.30 -10.07
CA VAL A 141 8.15 -14.15 -9.52
C VAL A 141 6.67 -14.50 -9.35
N ALA A 142 6.03 -15.08 -10.38
CA ALA A 142 4.63 -15.47 -10.32
C ALA A 142 4.34 -16.44 -9.18
N LEU A 143 5.14 -17.50 -9.01
CA LEU A 143 4.96 -18.48 -7.93
C LEU A 143 5.06 -17.85 -6.53
N ARG A 144 5.98 -16.92 -6.33
CA ARG A 144 6.14 -16.22 -5.04
C ARG A 144 4.99 -15.25 -4.78
N PHE A 145 4.43 -14.68 -5.84
CA PHE A 145 3.35 -13.71 -5.77
C PHE A 145 1.95 -14.35 -5.66
N GLU A 146 1.82 -15.63 -5.99
CA GLU A 146 0.56 -16.38 -6.07
C GLU A 146 -0.30 -16.27 -4.80
N ARG A 147 0.34 -16.33 -3.62
CA ARG A 147 -0.34 -16.25 -2.32
C ARG A 147 -1.09 -14.94 -2.07
N TYR A 148 -0.70 -13.84 -2.75
CA TYR A 148 -1.38 -12.55 -2.66
C TYR A 148 -2.55 -12.43 -3.63
N VAL A 149 -2.66 -13.36 -4.57
CA VAL A 149 -3.68 -13.37 -5.61
C VAL A 149 -4.76 -14.40 -5.33
N THR A 150 -4.39 -15.64 -4.97
CA THR A 150 -5.32 -16.78 -4.89
C THR A 150 -5.50 -17.34 -3.48
N GLY A 151 -4.76 -16.87 -2.50
CA GLY A 151 -4.74 -17.42 -1.14
C GLY A 151 -5.53 -16.62 -0.11
N ALA A 152 -5.26 -16.91 1.16
CA ALA A 152 -5.83 -16.20 2.31
C ALA A 152 -5.49 -14.71 2.36
N LEU A 153 -4.63 -14.24 1.47
CA LEU A 153 -4.15 -12.86 1.38
C LEU A 153 -4.67 -12.13 0.14
N SER A 154 -5.67 -12.69 -0.50
CA SER A 154 -6.33 -12.08 -1.65
C SER A 154 -6.98 -10.72 -1.34
N MET A 155 -6.93 -10.25 -0.09
CA MET A 155 -7.38 -8.90 0.29
C MET A 155 -6.67 -7.78 -0.48
N PHE A 156 -5.49 -8.05 -1.04
CA PHE A 156 -4.77 -7.12 -1.92
C PHE A 156 -5.18 -7.25 -3.39
N ASN A 157 -5.96 -8.27 -3.73
CA ASN A 157 -6.43 -8.57 -5.09
C ASN A 157 -7.92 -8.23 -5.27
N HIS A 158 -8.35 -7.13 -4.71
CA HIS A 158 -9.70 -6.59 -4.84
C HIS A 158 -9.62 -5.08 -5.07
N GLN A 159 -10.70 -4.50 -5.57
CA GLN A 159 -10.83 -3.05 -5.59
C GLN A 159 -10.77 -2.51 -4.16
N SER A 160 -10.02 -1.43 -3.93
CA SER A 160 -9.92 -0.82 -2.61
C SER A 160 -11.27 -0.35 -2.10
N ASN A 161 -11.54 -0.62 -0.83
CA ASN A 161 -12.69 -0.11 -0.10
C ASN A 161 -12.32 0.69 1.15
N ILE A 162 -11.02 1.00 1.31
CA ILE A 162 -10.55 1.88 2.38
C ILE A 162 -11.02 3.32 2.11
N SER A 163 -11.54 3.97 3.15
CA SER A 163 -11.98 5.36 3.07
C SER A 163 -10.99 6.29 3.77
N PHE A 164 -10.75 7.43 3.13
CA PHE A 164 -10.01 8.57 3.69
C PHE A 164 -10.93 9.78 3.94
N ASP A 165 -12.21 9.55 4.23
CA ASP A 165 -13.21 10.61 4.44
C ASP A 165 -13.03 11.32 5.79
N ARG A 166 -12.24 10.74 6.68
CA ARG A 166 -11.93 11.29 7.99
C ARG A 166 -10.58 11.99 7.96
N ARG A 167 -10.47 13.05 8.73
CA ARG A 167 -9.22 13.82 8.89
C ARG A 167 -8.07 13.01 9.48
N ILE A 168 -8.39 12.04 10.33
CA ILE A 168 -7.45 11.03 10.83
C ILE A 168 -7.88 9.68 10.29
N THR A 169 -6.95 8.95 9.68
CA THR A 169 -7.15 7.57 9.24
C THR A 169 -6.01 6.71 9.77
N CYS A 170 -6.33 5.72 10.59
CA CYS A 170 -5.40 4.70 11.06
C CYS A 170 -5.59 3.43 10.22
N ILE A 171 -4.50 2.92 9.67
CA ILE A 171 -4.43 1.67 8.93
C ILE A 171 -3.69 0.66 9.80
N GLY A 172 -4.45 -0.16 10.53
CA GLY A 172 -3.93 -1.19 11.41
C GLY A 172 -3.57 -2.46 10.65
N LEU A 173 -2.32 -2.91 10.79
CA LEU A 173 -1.79 -4.10 10.10
C LEU A 173 -1.51 -5.26 11.05
N ARG A 174 -1.89 -5.17 12.31
CA ARG A 174 -1.60 -6.17 13.35
C ARG A 174 -2.12 -7.57 13.03
N GLU A 175 -3.23 -7.66 12.30
CA GLU A 175 -3.85 -8.94 11.92
C GLU A 175 -3.16 -9.62 10.72
N LEU A 176 -2.21 -8.94 10.08
CA LEU A 176 -1.38 -9.54 9.05
C LEU A 176 -0.32 -10.44 9.72
N PRO A 177 -0.05 -11.64 9.14
CA PRO A 177 1.09 -12.45 9.54
C PRO A 177 2.41 -11.65 9.45
N ASP A 178 3.37 -11.92 10.35
CA ASP A 178 4.62 -11.15 10.44
C ASP A 178 5.39 -11.09 9.12
N ASN A 179 5.48 -12.22 8.41
CA ASN A 179 6.15 -12.31 7.11
C ASN A 179 5.43 -11.57 5.97
N MET A 180 4.30 -10.94 6.25
CA MET A 180 3.48 -10.19 5.28
C MET A 180 3.33 -8.75 5.65
N ARG A 181 3.78 -8.40 6.84
CA ARG A 181 3.63 -7.05 7.37
C ARG A 181 4.34 -6.03 6.48
N ALA A 182 5.56 -6.36 6.01
CA ALA A 182 6.30 -5.52 5.06
C ALA A 182 5.52 -5.27 3.75
N PHE A 183 4.89 -6.30 3.18
CA PHE A 183 4.03 -6.15 2.01
C PHE A 183 2.83 -5.23 2.32
N GLY A 184 2.17 -5.44 3.46
CA GLY A 184 1.05 -4.61 3.91
C GLY A 184 1.42 -3.15 4.10
N VAL A 185 2.58 -2.87 4.70
CA VAL A 185 3.11 -1.50 4.86
C VAL A 185 3.33 -0.83 3.50
N ILE A 186 3.95 -1.52 2.53
CA ILE A 186 4.18 -0.95 1.20
C ILE A 186 2.85 -0.69 0.49
N ALA A 187 1.89 -1.62 0.58
CA ALA A 187 0.56 -1.43 0.00
C ALA A 187 -0.17 -0.24 0.64
N ALA A 188 -0.09 -0.10 1.97
CA ALA A 188 -0.66 1.04 2.69
C ALA A 188 0.01 2.37 2.28
N LEU A 189 1.36 2.39 2.15
CA LEU A 189 2.09 3.57 1.67
C LEU A 189 1.64 4.01 0.27
N GLU A 190 1.28 3.07 -0.61
CA GLU A 190 0.73 3.39 -1.93
C GLU A 190 -0.64 4.11 -1.84
N ALA A 191 -1.53 3.64 -0.97
CA ALA A 191 -2.82 4.31 -0.75
C ALA A 191 -2.62 5.70 -0.14
N VAL A 192 -1.71 5.83 0.83
CA VAL A 192 -1.35 7.13 1.43
C VAL A 192 -0.77 8.07 0.38
N ARG A 193 0.12 7.59 -0.48
CA ARG A 193 0.70 8.39 -1.57
C ARG A 193 -0.39 8.94 -2.51
N ASN A 194 -1.36 8.11 -2.86
CA ASN A 194 -2.50 8.54 -3.67
C ASN A 194 -3.31 9.64 -2.94
N ARG A 195 -3.54 9.48 -1.63
CA ARG A 195 -4.21 10.50 -0.81
C ARG A 195 -3.41 11.80 -0.72
N MET A 196 -2.08 11.71 -0.56
CA MET A 196 -1.19 12.89 -0.53
C MET A 196 -1.27 13.70 -1.83
N PHE A 197 -1.28 13.04 -2.99
CA PHE A 197 -1.45 13.72 -4.27
C PHE A 197 -2.81 14.42 -4.35
N TYR A 198 -3.89 13.72 -4.00
CA TYR A 198 -5.24 14.29 -3.97
C TYR A 198 -5.32 15.54 -3.09
N ASN A 199 -4.75 15.50 -1.89
CA ASN A 199 -4.76 16.65 -0.97
C ASN A 199 -3.90 17.79 -1.47
N HIS A 200 -2.71 17.50 -1.99
CA HIS A 200 -1.79 18.52 -2.53
C HIS A 200 -2.44 19.35 -3.65
N GLU A 201 -3.19 18.74 -4.53
CA GLU A 201 -3.94 19.47 -5.59
C GLU A 201 -4.99 20.44 -5.04
N ARG A 202 -5.48 20.19 -3.83
CA ARG A 202 -6.46 21.01 -3.13
C ARG A 202 -5.85 21.99 -2.14
N GLY A 203 -4.50 22.06 -2.13
CA GLY A 203 -3.75 22.93 -1.21
C GLY A 203 -3.69 22.41 0.23
N GLY A 204 -4.10 21.15 0.46
CA GLY A 204 -4.02 20.48 1.75
C GLY A 204 -2.71 19.73 1.94
N THR A 205 -2.37 19.42 3.19
CA THR A 205 -1.20 18.63 3.59
C THR A 205 -1.68 17.30 4.18
N THR A 206 -0.89 16.25 3.96
CA THR A 206 -1.08 14.96 4.63
C THR A 206 0.12 14.66 5.51
N TRP A 207 -0.11 14.47 6.80
CA TRP A 207 0.88 14.04 7.76
C TRP A 207 0.85 12.52 7.86
N LEU A 208 1.98 11.90 7.57
CA LEU A 208 2.13 10.45 7.66
C LEU A 208 2.93 10.08 8.90
N TYR A 209 2.34 9.24 9.73
CA TYR A 209 3.02 8.57 10.85
C TYR A 209 3.11 7.08 10.54
N VAL A 210 4.30 6.54 10.65
CA VAL A 210 4.57 5.11 10.53
C VAL A 210 5.20 4.65 11.82
N ASP A 211 4.53 3.75 12.51
CA ASP A 211 5.05 3.18 13.74
C ASP A 211 5.85 1.92 13.42
N GLU A 212 6.90 1.68 14.18
CA GLU A 212 7.91 0.61 14.08
C GLU A 212 7.72 -0.41 12.94
N VAL A 213 8.52 -0.25 11.87
CA VAL A 213 8.52 -1.14 10.69
C VAL A 213 9.63 -2.18 10.82
#